data_e396920fb192d226fc6d655ce7b5c8eb
#
_entry.id   e396920fb192d226fc6d655ce7b5c8eb
#
_cell.length_a   1.000
_cell.length_b   1.000
_cell.length_c   1.000
_cell.angle_alpha   90.00
_cell.angle_beta   90.00
_cell.angle_gamma   90.00
#
_symmetry.space_group_name_H-M   'P 1'
#
loop_
_entity.id
_entity.type
_entity.pdbx_description
1 polymer ?
#
loop_
_entity_poly.entity_id
_entity_poly.type
_entity_poly.pdbx_seq_one_letter_code
_entity_poly.pdbx_strand_id
1 'polypeptide(L)' 'METKEIVFKAIESFGKPVKGGEIAESTGIDKKEIDKAIKKLVAEGKINSPVRCFYAAVK' A
#
# COMPACT_ATOMS: atom_id res chain seq x y z
N MET A 1 12.78 -2.90 9.28
CA MET A 1 11.35 -2.67 9.10
C MET A 1 10.78 -3.64 8.09
N GLU A 2 9.58 -4.10 8.34
CA GLU A 2 8.93 -5.01 7.40
C GLU A 2 8.41 -4.24 6.19
N THR A 3 8.39 -4.90 5.04
CA THR A 3 7.86 -4.33 3.81
C THR A 3 6.44 -3.81 4.02
N LYS A 4 5.64 -4.56 4.76
CA LYS A 4 4.26 -4.20 5.07
C LYS A 4 4.15 -2.82 5.74
N GLU A 5 5.00 -2.55 6.70
CA GLU A 5 5.00 -1.26 7.39
C GLU A 5 5.41 -0.13 6.47
N ILE A 6 6.43 -0.38 5.64
CA ILE A 6 6.91 0.63 4.69
C ILE A 6 5.80 0.98 3.71
N VAL A 7 5.11 -0.03 3.19
CA VAL A 7 4.00 0.18 2.26
C VAL A 7 2.87 0.94 2.92
N PHE A 8 2.51 0.57 4.14
CA PHE A 8 1.45 1.25 4.87
C PHE A 8 1.77 2.73 5.08
N LYS A 9 2.97 3.01 5.53
CA LYS A 9 3.41 4.40 5.74
C LYS A 9 3.42 5.19 4.44
N ALA A 10 3.83 4.57 3.35
CA ALA A 10 3.82 5.23 2.05
C ALA A 10 2.39 5.59 1.64
N ILE A 11 1.45 4.68 1.81
CA ILE A 11 0.05 4.93 1.49
C ILE A 11 -0.52 6.06 2.35
N GLU A 12 -0.22 6.04 3.66
CA GLU A 12 -0.64 7.11 4.55
C GLU A 12 -0.08 8.46 4.13
N SER A 13 1.18 8.46 3.72
CA SER A 13 1.87 9.68 3.32
C SER A 13 1.23 10.34 2.10
N PHE A 14 0.69 9.55 1.19
CA PHE A 14 0.00 10.10 0.02
C PHE A 14 -1.29 10.84 0.40
N GLY A 15 -1.96 10.39 1.45
CA GLY A 15 -3.20 11.01 1.91
C GLY A 15 -4.37 10.86 0.94
N LYS A 16 -4.25 10.00 -0.05
CA LYS A 16 -5.27 9.76 -1.07
C LYS A 16 -5.07 8.35 -1.64
N PRO A 17 -6.09 7.77 -2.30
CA PRO A 17 -5.92 6.47 -2.94
C PRO A 17 -4.81 6.53 -4.00
N VAL A 18 -3.95 5.52 -4.00
CA VAL A 18 -2.83 5.43 -4.95
C VAL A 18 -2.72 4.02 -5.49
N LYS A 19 -2.10 3.91 -6.65
CA LYS A 19 -1.85 2.61 -7.27
C LYS A 19 -0.61 1.95 -6.67
N GLY A 20 -0.58 0.61 -6.74
CA GLY A 20 0.59 -0.13 -6.29
C GLY A 20 1.88 0.28 -6.99
N GLY A 21 1.79 0.61 -8.28
CA GLY A 21 2.95 1.09 -9.03
C GLY A 21 3.53 2.39 -8.48
N GLU A 22 2.67 3.30 -8.04
CA GLU A 22 3.12 4.54 -7.43
C GLU A 22 3.81 4.28 -6.09
N ILE A 23 3.29 3.32 -5.32
CA ILE A 23 3.90 2.93 -4.07
C ILE A 23 5.29 2.34 -4.32
N ALA A 24 5.40 1.48 -5.33
CA ALA A 24 6.68 0.87 -5.69
C ALA A 24 7.72 1.92 -6.07
N GLU A 25 7.33 2.91 -6.86
CA GLU A 25 8.23 3.99 -7.23
C GLU A 25 8.64 4.84 -6.04
N SER A 26 7.70 5.12 -5.18
CA SER A 26 7.95 5.96 -4.01
C SER A 26 8.86 5.29 -2.99
N THR A 27 8.71 3.98 -2.81
CA THR A 27 9.47 3.23 -1.79
C THR A 27 10.71 2.55 -2.35
N GLY A 28 10.78 2.38 -3.65
CA GLY A 28 11.87 1.63 -4.28
C GLY A 28 11.75 0.12 -4.07
N ILE A 29 10.60 -0.35 -3.63
CA ILE A 29 10.36 -1.77 -3.39
C ILE A 29 9.78 -2.41 -4.66
N ASP A 30 10.17 -3.65 -4.93
CA ASP A 30 9.66 -4.39 -6.08
C ASP A 30 8.14 -4.51 -5.98
N LYS A 31 7.46 -4.33 -7.10
CA LYS A 31 5.99 -4.41 -7.14
C LYS A 31 5.46 -5.72 -6.59
N LYS A 32 6.15 -6.82 -6.80
CA LYS A 32 5.74 -8.12 -6.25
C LYS A 32 5.66 -8.08 -4.72
N GLU A 33 6.64 -7.45 -4.10
CA GLU A 33 6.65 -7.29 -2.65
C GLU A 33 5.54 -6.34 -2.20
N ILE A 34 5.32 -5.29 -2.97
CA ILE A 34 4.23 -4.34 -2.70
C ILE A 34 2.88 -5.07 -2.73
N ASP A 35 2.64 -5.89 -3.75
CA ASP A 35 1.39 -6.64 -3.85
C ASP A 35 1.16 -7.57 -2.67
N LYS A 36 2.20 -8.26 -2.23
CA LYS A 36 2.11 -9.14 -1.06
C LYS A 36 1.78 -8.36 0.20
N ALA A 37 2.45 -7.23 0.38
CA ALA A 37 2.23 -6.38 1.55
C ALA A 37 0.81 -5.82 1.54
N ILE A 38 0.33 -5.39 0.39
CA ILE A 38 -1.03 -4.85 0.24
C ILE A 38 -2.06 -5.92 0.63
N LYS A 39 -1.90 -7.14 0.16
CA LYS A 39 -2.82 -8.22 0.49
C LYS A 39 -2.89 -8.44 1.99
N LYS A 40 -1.76 -8.43 2.66
CA LYS A 40 -1.69 -8.60 4.11
C LYS A 40 -2.36 -7.43 4.83
N LEU A 41 -2.09 -6.21 4.38
CA LEU A 41 -2.68 -5.03 5.00
C LEU A 41 -4.19 -4.98 4.82
N VAL A 42 -4.68 -5.37 3.66
CA VAL A 42 -6.13 -5.46 3.43
C VAL A 42 -6.75 -6.51 4.35
N ALA A 43 -6.11 -7.66 4.49
CA ALA A 43 -6.59 -8.72 5.36
C ALA A 43 -6.62 -8.28 6.82
N GLU A 44 -5.69 -7.43 7.23
CA GLU A 44 -5.63 -6.89 8.58
C GLU A 44 -6.56 -5.69 8.79
N GLY A 45 -7.16 -5.19 7.71
CA GLY A 45 -8.05 -4.05 7.80
C GLY A 45 -7.34 -2.71 7.92
N LYS A 46 -6.05 -2.66 7.61
CA LYS A 46 -5.27 -1.43 7.71
C LYS A 46 -5.36 -0.54 6.48
N ILE A 47 -5.61 -1.15 5.33
CA ILE A 47 -5.85 -0.41 4.09
C ILE A 47 -7.07 -0.98 3.39
N ASN A 48 -7.64 -0.20 2.48
CA ASN A 48 -8.75 -0.67 1.67
C ASN A 48 -8.52 -0.31 0.22
N SER A 49 -9.38 -0.82 -0.65
CA SER A 49 -9.34 -0.55 -2.08
C SER A 49 -10.66 0.11 -2.47
N PRO A 50 -10.78 1.44 -2.26
CA PRO A 50 -12.04 2.13 -2.56
C PRO A 50 -12.36 2.13 -4.04
N VAL A 51 -11.34 2.06 -4.90
CA VAL A 51 -11.49 1.99 -6.34
C VAL A 51 -10.59 0.89 -6.84
N ARG A 52 -10.98 0.21 -7.90
CA ARG A 52 -10.19 -0.86 -8.48
C ARG A 52 -8.76 -0.39 -8.76
N CYS A 53 -7.80 -1.16 -8.31
CA CYS A 53 -6.36 -0.90 -8.45
C CYS A 53 -5.84 0.27 -7.61
N PHE A 54 -6.68 0.92 -6.82
CA PHE A 54 -6.26 1.97 -5.91
C PHE A 54 -6.32 1.48 -4.47
N TYR A 55 -5.42 1.98 -3.65
CA TYR A 55 -5.32 1.59 -2.24
C TYR A 55 -5.21 2.81 -1.37
N ALA A 56 -5.88 2.79 -0.24
CA ALA A 56 -5.87 3.91 0.70
C ALA A 56 -5.78 3.38 2.13
N ALA A 57 -5.10 4.14 2.99
CA ALA A 57 -5.00 3.76 4.40
C ALA A 57 -6.36 3.94 5.08
N VAL A 58 -6.70 2.95 5.91
CA VAL A 58 -7.92 3.02 6.72
C VAL A 58 -7.54 3.65 8.05
N LYS A 59 -8.27 4.67 8.44
CA LYS A 59 -8.05 5.33 9.73
C LYS A 59 -9.03 4.85 10.76
#